data_5ee92e53f85dccbc6734d2627986850c
#
_entry.id   5ee92e53f85dccbc6734d2627986850c
#
_cell.length_a   1.000
_cell.length_b   1.000
_cell.length_c   1.000
_cell.angle_alpha   90.00
_cell.angle_beta   90.00
_cell.angle_gamma   90.00
#
_symmetry.space_group_name_H-M   'P 1'
#
loop_
_entity.id
_entity.type
_entity.pdbx_description
1 polymer ?
#
loop_
_entity_poly.entity_id
_entity_poly.type
_entity_poly.pdbx_seq_one_letter_code
_entity_poly.pdbx_strand_id
1 'polypeptide(L)'
;MRKSILILSTFLAIVGAVSAQSKSIVFGQQKRKYVLYLPKGYKSTKTYPLVYNFHGGGMTAPEQMFYSRMNQTADKHNFIVVYPSGISADWNVGFDMSYKNGTNDIGFIQALTDTLKKKYSVNSKAIFATGLSRGGFFCHRLATEMPEVFAGIASIGGPLPDSVKFYHRSAKKISIMQVSGTEDRIVEYHGKSGAYSSAISTFKYWVAHNKLSMNAVRNKSLNGNKKDGTSVSIKEVKDGLSSVMLISINNGGHTWPGSDSFNIGYPLGKTTNDLDINEAMWAFFQKAFKD
;
A
#
# COMPACT_ATOMS: atom_id res chain seq x y z
N MET A 1 62.36 15.94 -30.74
CA MET A 1 61.08 16.50 -30.26
C MET A 1 60.03 15.39 -30.18
N ARG A 2 59.75 14.84 -28.99
CA ARG A 2 58.72 13.80 -28.77
C ARG A 2 57.40 14.51 -28.46
N LYS A 3 56.38 14.34 -29.31
CA LYS A 3 55.01 14.82 -29.06
C LYS A 3 54.27 13.82 -28.16
N SER A 4 53.99 14.21 -26.91
CA SER A 4 53.12 13.47 -26.00
C SER A 4 51.67 13.72 -26.38
N ILE A 5 50.96 12.66 -26.78
CA ILE A 5 49.51 12.69 -27.02
C ILE A 5 48.83 12.42 -25.70
N LEU A 6 48.12 13.42 -25.20
CA LEU A 6 47.29 13.33 -23.98
C LEU A 6 45.92 12.73 -24.41
N ILE A 7 45.67 11.45 -24.06
CA ILE A 7 44.36 10.83 -24.27
C ILE A 7 43.45 11.22 -23.10
N LEU A 8 42.52 12.13 -23.37
CA LEU A 8 41.49 12.55 -22.43
C LEU A 8 40.36 11.51 -22.47
N SER A 9 40.34 10.55 -21.53
CA SER A 9 39.26 9.60 -21.40
C SER A 9 38.05 10.29 -20.72
N THR A 10 37.07 10.69 -21.52
CA THR A 10 35.77 11.16 -21.05
C THR A 10 34.98 9.97 -20.48
N PHE A 11 34.90 9.91 -19.16
CA PHE A 11 33.95 9.01 -18.48
C PHE A 11 32.53 9.53 -18.70
N LEU A 12 31.82 8.96 -19.67
CA LEU A 12 30.40 9.22 -19.89
C LEU A 12 29.63 8.50 -18.78
N ALA A 13 29.27 9.21 -17.72
CA ALA A 13 28.34 8.70 -16.71
C ALA A 13 26.97 8.53 -17.37
N ILE A 14 26.62 7.30 -17.74
CA ILE A 14 25.26 6.97 -18.16
C ILE A 14 24.37 7.13 -16.93
N VAL A 15 23.76 8.32 -16.79
CA VAL A 15 22.63 8.52 -15.89
C VAL A 15 21.47 7.73 -16.50
N GLY A 16 21.35 6.48 -16.12
CA GLY A 16 20.23 5.64 -16.52
C GLY A 16 18.91 6.33 -16.09
N ALA A 17 18.06 6.62 -17.06
CA ALA A 17 16.71 7.08 -16.79
C ALA A 17 16.03 6.04 -15.90
N VAL A 18 15.75 6.42 -14.64
CA VAL A 18 15.03 5.56 -13.70
C VAL A 18 13.58 5.52 -14.17
N SER A 19 13.20 4.43 -14.82
CA SER A 19 11.84 4.16 -15.29
C SER A 19 11.27 2.96 -14.57
N ALA A 20 9.93 2.92 -14.44
CA ALA A 20 9.22 1.74 -13.96
C ALA A 20 9.54 0.53 -14.89
N GLN A 21 9.94 -0.59 -14.31
CA GLN A 21 10.37 -1.78 -15.04
C GLN A 21 9.40 -2.93 -14.81
N SER A 22 8.83 -3.47 -15.91
CA SER A 22 8.07 -4.71 -15.86
C SER A 22 9.04 -5.90 -15.67
N LYS A 23 8.79 -6.68 -14.62
CA LYS A 23 9.61 -7.82 -14.20
C LYS A 23 8.73 -9.02 -13.85
N SER A 24 9.36 -10.17 -13.61
CA SER A 24 8.66 -11.36 -13.13
C SER A 24 9.58 -12.26 -12.31
N ILE A 25 8.96 -13.09 -11.47
CA ILE A 25 9.56 -14.26 -10.84
C ILE A 25 8.76 -15.51 -11.19
N VAL A 26 9.40 -16.66 -11.12
CA VAL A 26 8.69 -17.95 -11.16
C VAL A 26 8.31 -18.31 -9.73
N PHE A 27 7.03 -18.56 -9.49
CA PHE A 27 6.49 -19.02 -8.21
C PHE A 27 5.44 -20.11 -8.47
N GLY A 28 5.65 -21.30 -7.95
CA GLY A 28 4.81 -22.49 -8.17
C GLY A 28 4.56 -22.68 -9.64
N GLN A 29 5.37 -23.06 -10.50
CA GLN A 29 5.21 -23.32 -11.95
C GLN A 29 4.59 -22.16 -12.78
N GLN A 30 4.34 -20.99 -12.16
CA GLN A 30 3.73 -19.85 -12.82
C GLN A 30 4.67 -18.64 -12.84
N LYS A 31 4.67 -17.91 -13.96
CA LYS A 31 5.36 -16.63 -14.09
C LYS A 31 4.49 -15.52 -13.50
N ARG A 32 4.84 -15.03 -12.29
CA ARG A 32 4.16 -13.94 -11.62
C ARG A 32 4.84 -12.61 -11.99
N LYS A 33 4.06 -11.67 -12.51
CA LYS A 33 4.54 -10.36 -12.97
C LYS A 33 4.48 -9.32 -11.88
N TYR A 34 5.32 -8.29 -11.99
CA TYR A 34 5.28 -7.08 -11.18
C TYR A 34 5.93 -5.91 -11.90
N VAL A 35 5.56 -4.67 -11.53
CA VAL A 35 6.27 -3.48 -11.94
C VAL A 35 7.12 -3.02 -10.75
N LEU A 36 8.39 -2.72 -11.01
CA LEU A 36 9.32 -2.20 -10.01
C LEU A 36 9.68 -0.75 -10.36
N TYR A 37 9.60 0.14 -9.39
CA TYR A 37 10.06 1.50 -9.49
C TYR A 37 11.15 1.77 -8.44
N LEU A 38 12.31 2.19 -8.90
CA LEU A 38 13.39 2.69 -8.05
C LEU A 38 13.31 4.22 -8.03
N PRO A 39 13.46 4.88 -6.87
CA PRO A 39 13.38 6.34 -6.81
C PRO A 39 14.52 7.00 -7.60
N LYS A 40 14.29 8.22 -8.08
CA LYS A 40 15.32 9.02 -8.75
C LYS A 40 16.56 9.12 -7.86
N GLY A 41 17.73 8.86 -8.45
CA GLY A 41 18.98 8.86 -7.69
C GLY A 41 19.21 7.63 -6.80
N TYR A 42 18.48 6.52 -7.02
CA TYR A 42 18.76 5.23 -6.37
C TYR A 42 20.24 4.85 -6.51
N LYS A 43 20.84 4.43 -5.39
CA LYS A 43 22.23 3.95 -5.31
C LYS A 43 22.24 2.63 -4.54
N SER A 44 22.84 1.58 -5.10
CA SER A 44 22.94 0.25 -4.45
C SER A 44 23.71 0.27 -3.12
N THR A 45 24.47 1.33 -2.85
CA THR A 45 25.21 1.54 -1.61
C THR A 45 24.39 2.13 -0.47
N LYS A 46 23.12 2.54 -0.72
CA LYS A 46 22.18 3.05 0.29
C LYS A 46 21.03 2.08 0.47
N THR A 47 20.49 2.02 1.68
CA THR A 47 19.35 1.18 2.03
C THR A 47 18.04 1.97 1.90
N TYR A 48 17.00 1.35 1.35
CA TYR A 48 15.72 2.00 1.03
C TYR A 48 14.54 1.27 1.66
N PRO A 49 13.53 1.97 2.18
CA PRO A 49 12.24 1.40 2.45
C PRO A 49 11.61 0.80 1.17
N LEU A 50 10.75 -0.20 1.34
CA LEU A 50 10.02 -0.85 0.25
C LEU A 50 8.52 -0.74 0.50
N VAL A 51 7.78 -0.22 -0.47
CA VAL A 51 6.31 -0.13 -0.44
C VAL A 51 5.72 -1.02 -1.53
N TYR A 52 4.92 -1.99 -1.13
CA TYR A 52 4.05 -2.75 -2.02
C TYR A 52 2.77 -1.96 -2.26
N ASN A 53 2.35 -1.80 -3.53
CA ASN A 53 1.11 -1.12 -3.88
C ASN A 53 0.25 -2.05 -4.76
N PHE A 54 -0.80 -2.62 -4.16
CA PHE A 54 -1.64 -3.65 -4.74
C PHE A 54 -2.82 -3.03 -5.49
N HIS A 55 -3.06 -3.50 -6.72
CA HIS A 55 -4.18 -3.07 -7.56
C HIS A 55 -5.54 -3.54 -7.03
N GLY A 56 -6.60 -2.84 -7.40
CA GLY A 56 -7.99 -3.26 -7.18
C GLY A 56 -8.39 -4.45 -8.04
N GLY A 57 -9.49 -5.10 -7.70
CA GLY A 57 -10.05 -6.19 -8.51
C GLY A 57 -10.34 -5.72 -9.94
N GLY A 58 -9.98 -6.54 -10.93
CA GLY A 58 -10.10 -6.21 -12.35
C GLY A 58 -9.05 -5.25 -12.90
N MET A 59 -8.20 -4.66 -12.05
CA MET A 59 -7.12 -3.75 -12.46
C MET A 59 -5.80 -4.51 -12.66
N THR A 60 -4.86 -3.85 -13.34
CA THR A 60 -3.49 -4.31 -13.54
C THR A 60 -2.49 -3.51 -12.68
N ALA A 61 -1.28 -4.03 -12.52
CA ALA A 61 -0.20 -3.33 -11.82
C ALA A 61 0.17 -1.97 -12.46
N PRO A 62 0.27 -1.81 -13.79
CA PRO A 62 0.46 -0.51 -14.43
C PRO A 62 -0.69 0.48 -14.15
N GLU A 63 -1.95 0.05 -14.20
CA GLU A 63 -3.10 0.91 -13.90
C GLU A 63 -3.05 1.43 -12.46
N GLN A 64 -2.72 0.56 -11.49
CA GLN A 64 -2.53 0.97 -10.10
C GLN A 64 -1.38 1.98 -9.95
N MET A 65 -0.27 1.77 -10.66
CA MET A 65 0.85 2.69 -10.67
C MET A 65 0.45 4.07 -11.19
N PHE A 66 -0.27 4.13 -12.33
CA PHE A 66 -0.73 5.38 -12.91
C PHE A 66 -1.77 6.07 -12.03
N TYR A 67 -2.74 5.31 -11.53
CA TYR A 67 -3.82 5.85 -10.71
C TYR A 67 -3.32 6.39 -9.37
N SER A 68 -2.48 5.62 -8.66
CA SER A 68 -1.97 6.04 -7.35
C SER A 68 -0.90 7.14 -7.43
N ARG A 69 -0.16 7.26 -8.55
CA ARG A 69 0.95 8.20 -8.75
C ARG A 69 2.04 8.11 -7.66
N MET A 70 2.13 6.97 -6.96
CA MET A 70 3.02 6.80 -5.81
C MET A 70 4.50 6.94 -6.15
N ASN A 71 4.90 6.79 -7.43
CA ASN A 71 6.28 7.00 -7.87
C ASN A 71 6.77 8.45 -7.59
N GLN A 72 5.88 9.44 -7.63
CA GLN A 72 6.23 10.84 -7.32
C GLN A 72 6.59 11.00 -5.84
N THR A 73 5.82 10.37 -4.96
CA THR A 73 6.11 10.33 -3.52
C THR A 73 7.38 9.53 -3.22
N ALA A 74 7.60 8.44 -3.97
CA ALA A 74 8.82 7.63 -3.87
C ALA A 74 10.08 8.43 -4.22
N ASP A 75 10.02 9.27 -5.26
CA ASP A 75 11.12 10.18 -5.63
C ASP A 75 11.42 11.20 -4.54
N LYS A 76 10.37 11.78 -3.97
CA LYS A 76 10.48 12.80 -2.92
C LYS A 76 11.07 12.26 -1.63
N HIS A 77 10.70 11.02 -1.28
CA HIS A 77 11.03 10.43 0.02
C HIS A 77 12.01 9.26 -0.06
N ASN A 78 12.55 8.95 -1.23
CA ASN A 78 13.58 7.92 -1.42
C ASN A 78 13.16 6.53 -0.93
N PHE A 79 12.05 5.98 -1.44
CA PHE A 79 11.67 4.59 -1.22
C PHE A 79 11.43 3.83 -2.52
N ILE A 80 11.57 2.52 -2.49
CA ILE A 80 11.28 1.63 -3.63
C ILE A 80 9.79 1.32 -3.63
N VAL A 81 9.15 1.32 -4.83
CA VAL A 81 7.76 0.85 -4.98
C VAL A 81 7.74 -0.40 -5.85
N VAL A 82 6.95 -1.36 -5.42
CA VAL A 82 6.64 -2.55 -6.23
C VAL A 82 5.14 -2.69 -6.37
N TYR A 83 4.69 -2.92 -7.62
CA TYR A 83 3.31 -3.15 -7.99
C TYR A 83 3.18 -4.60 -8.48
N PRO A 84 2.82 -5.56 -7.62
CA PRO A 84 2.62 -6.93 -8.06
C PRO A 84 1.34 -7.08 -8.87
N SER A 85 1.27 -8.12 -9.73
CA SER A 85 0.07 -8.48 -10.47
C SER A 85 -0.57 -9.72 -9.84
N GLY A 86 -1.84 -9.61 -9.46
CA GLY A 86 -2.67 -10.72 -9.04
C GLY A 86 -2.99 -11.67 -10.21
N ILE A 87 -3.32 -12.93 -9.91
CA ILE A 87 -3.82 -13.89 -10.89
C ILE A 87 -5.23 -13.45 -11.28
N SER A 88 -5.52 -13.44 -12.59
CA SER A 88 -6.82 -12.99 -13.11
C SER A 88 -7.23 -11.58 -12.62
N ALA A 89 -6.24 -10.71 -12.44
CA ALA A 89 -6.41 -9.35 -11.92
C ALA A 89 -7.12 -9.30 -10.54
N ASP A 90 -6.85 -10.29 -9.67
CA ASP A 90 -7.47 -10.39 -8.35
C ASP A 90 -6.50 -10.92 -7.27
N TRP A 91 -6.91 -10.80 -6.01
CA TRP A 91 -6.18 -11.23 -4.82
C TRP A 91 -7.03 -12.14 -3.95
N ASN A 92 -6.45 -13.19 -3.40
CA ASN A 92 -7.15 -14.05 -2.44
C ASN A 92 -7.29 -13.33 -1.09
N VAL A 93 -8.48 -12.83 -0.84
CA VAL A 93 -8.86 -12.13 0.41
C VAL A 93 -9.85 -12.94 1.24
N GLY A 94 -10.22 -14.14 0.77
CA GLY A 94 -11.02 -15.12 1.51
C GLY A 94 -12.53 -14.92 1.44
N PHE A 95 -13.03 -14.05 0.56
CA PHE A 95 -14.40 -14.05 0.05
C PHE A 95 -14.36 -14.04 -1.48
N ASP A 96 -15.39 -14.57 -2.14
CA ASP A 96 -15.42 -14.91 -3.57
C ASP A 96 -14.37 -15.97 -3.99
N MET A 97 -13.47 -16.35 -3.08
CA MET A 97 -12.43 -17.37 -3.27
C MET A 97 -12.13 -18.04 -1.93
N SER A 98 -11.82 -19.33 -1.94
CA SER A 98 -11.44 -20.07 -0.72
C SER A 98 -10.18 -19.45 -0.09
N TYR A 99 -10.25 -19.10 1.18
CA TYR A 99 -9.12 -18.55 1.93
C TYR A 99 -7.90 -19.49 1.92
N LYS A 100 -8.14 -20.80 2.11
CA LYS A 100 -7.08 -21.81 2.21
C LYS A 100 -6.66 -22.39 0.85
N ASN A 101 -7.64 -22.63 -0.05
CA ASN A 101 -7.43 -23.38 -1.29
C ASN A 101 -7.48 -22.49 -2.54
N GLY A 102 -7.60 -21.18 -2.39
CA GLY A 102 -7.51 -20.21 -3.48
C GLY A 102 -6.06 -19.95 -3.90
N THR A 103 -5.83 -18.88 -4.64
CA THR A 103 -4.49 -18.48 -5.09
C THR A 103 -3.55 -18.25 -3.89
N ASN A 104 -2.34 -18.81 -3.97
CA ASN A 104 -1.31 -18.64 -2.93
C ASN A 104 -0.57 -17.31 -3.12
N ASP A 105 -1.29 -16.20 -2.91
CA ASP A 105 -0.72 -14.86 -3.05
C ASP A 105 0.24 -14.52 -1.91
N ILE A 106 0.02 -15.04 -0.71
CA ILE A 106 0.93 -14.88 0.44
C ILE A 106 2.31 -15.46 0.11
N GLY A 107 2.37 -16.70 -0.38
CA GLY A 107 3.63 -17.33 -0.80
C GLY A 107 4.32 -16.56 -1.94
N PHE A 108 3.54 -16.04 -2.90
CA PHE A 108 4.07 -15.20 -3.96
C PHE A 108 4.72 -13.92 -3.41
N ILE A 109 4.08 -13.21 -2.50
CA ILE A 109 4.63 -11.98 -1.92
C ILE A 109 5.86 -12.28 -1.05
N GLN A 110 5.88 -13.41 -0.34
CA GLN A 110 7.09 -13.85 0.37
C GLN A 110 8.27 -14.07 -0.60
N ALA A 111 8.07 -14.86 -1.66
CA ALA A 111 9.11 -15.13 -2.67
C ALA A 111 9.57 -13.85 -3.40
N LEU A 112 8.64 -12.93 -3.69
CA LEU A 112 8.97 -11.64 -4.28
C LEU A 112 9.79 -10.77 -3.32
N THR A 113 9.42 -10.72 -2.03
CA THR A 113 10.15 -9.98 -1.00
C THR A 113 11.59 -10.49 -0.88
N ASP A 114 11.79 -11.82 -0.81
CA ASP A 114 13.11 -12.44 -0.74
C ASP A 114 13.95 -12.12 -2.00
N THR A 115 13.29 -12.14 -3.18
CA THR A 115 13.95 -11.76 -4.44
C THR A 115 14.38 -10.30 -4.45
N LEU A 116 13.53 -9.39 -3.99
CA LEU A 116 13.82 -7.95 -3.95
C LEU A 116 14.93 -7.64 -2.94
N LYS A 117 14.92 -8.27 -1.76
CA LYS A 117 15.98 -8.12 -0.74
C LYS A 117 17.34 -8.62 -1.21
N LYS A 118 17.37 -9.65 -2.07
CA LYS A 118 18.63 -10.16 -2.68
C LYS A 118 19.16 -9.25 -3.79
N LYS A 119 18.28 -8.57 -4.54
CA LYS A 119 18.65 -7.80 -5.75
C LYS A 119 18.81 -6.32 -5.50
N TYR A 120 18.20 -5.78 -4.48
CA TYR A 120 18.15 -4.35 -4.17
C TYR A 120 18.43 -4.12 -2.69
N SER A 121 18.94 -2.93 -2.38
CA SER A 121 19.28 -2.54 -0.99
C SER A 121 18.01 -2.16 -0.21
N VAL A 122 17.19 -3.16 0.14
CA VAL A 122 15.95 -3.00 0.89
C VAL A 122 16.22 -2.97 2.40
N ASN A 123 15.67 -1.97 3.09
CA ASN A 123 15.62 -1.96 4.55
C ASN A 123 14.58 -2.97 5.04
N SER A 124 15.03 -4.08 5.62
CA SER A 124 14.14 -5.15 6.08
C SER A 124 13.23 -4.76 7.25
N LYS A 125 13.51 -3.65 7.94
CA LYS A 125 12.65 -3.09 9.00
C LYS A 125 11.60 -2.11 8.47
N ALA A 126 11.71 -1.71 7.20
CA ALA A 126 10.87 -0.68 6.57
C ALA A 126 10.21 -1.21 5.30
N ILE A 127 9.46 -2.31 5.42
CA ILE A 127 8.65 -2.89 4.34
C ILE A 127 7.18 -2.65 4.67
N PHE A 128 6.44 -2.07 3.72
CA PHE A 128 5.06 -1.65 3.89
C PHE A 128 4.18 -2.16 2.76
N ALA A 129 2.88 -2.22 3.01
CA ALA A 129 1.88 -2.58 2.01
C ALA A 129 0.78 -1.53 1.93
N THR A 130 0.36 -1.21 0.72
CA THR A 130 -0.86 -0.45 0.46
C THR A 130 -1.57 -1.01 -0.76
N GLY A 131 -2.83 -0.65 -0.94
CA GLY A 131 -3.60 -1.06 -2.11
C GLY A 131 -5.02 -0.52 -2.10
N LEU A 132 -5.65 -0.55 -3.26
CA LEU A 132 -7.03 -0.13 -3.47
C LEU A 132 -7.96 -1.33 -3.43
N SER A 133 -9.14 -1.20 -2.80
CA SER A 133 -10.24 -2.18 -2.95
C SER A 133 -9.75 -3.61 -2.61
N ARG A 134 -9.79 -4.53 -3.56
CA ARG A 134 -9.25 -5.89 -3.41
C ARG A 134 -7.80 -5.91 -2.92
N GLY A 135 -6.96 -4.99 -3.42
CA GLY A 135 -5.59 -4.80 -2.91
C GLY A 135 -5.55 -4.28 -1.46
N GLY A 136 -6.51 -3.44 -1.06
CA GLY A 136 -6.67 -2.97 0.32
C GLY A 136 -7.07 -4.11 1.26
N PHE A 137 -8.05 -4.92 0.88
CA PHE A 137 -8.40 -6.15 1.62
C PHE A 137 -7.20 -7.08 1.78
N PHE A 138 -6.40 -7.24 0.72
CA PHE A 138 -5.20 -8.07 0.74
C PHE A 138 -4.12 -7.53 1.69
N CYS A 139 -4.00 -6.22 1.85
CA CYS A 139 -3.11 -5.64 2.85
C CYS A 139 -3.44 -6.12 4.28
N HIS A 140 -4.72 -6.25 4.64
CA HIS A 140 -5.10 -6.84 5.95
C HIS A 140 -4.67 -8.30 6.07
N ARG A 141 -4.75 -9.08 4.98
CA ARG A 141 -4.27 -10.46 4.97
C ARG A 141 -2.75 -10.52 5.18
N LEU A 142 -1.99 -9.65 4.53
CA LEU A 142 -0.54 -9.52 4.75
C LEU A 142 -0.22 -9.13 6.21
N ALA A 143 -0.99 -8.22 6.78
CA ALA A 143 -0.83 -7.81 8.18
C ALA A 143 -1.04 -8.96 9.17
N THR A 144 -1.91 -9.92 8.85
CA THR A 144 -2.21 -11.07 9.73
C THR A 144 -1.29 -12.26 9.50
N GLU A 145 -0.88 -12.53 8.26
CA GLU A 145 -0.10 -13.73 7.90
C GLU A 145 1.41 -13.46 7.76
N MET A 146 1.81 -12.20 7.52
CA MET A 146 3.22 -11.81 7.33
C MET A 146 3.64 -10.63 8.24
N PRO A 147 3.25 -10.57 9.52
CA PRO A 147 3.56 -9.45 10.40
C PRO A 147 5.06 -9.33 10.73
N GLU A 148 5.86 -10.37 10.45
CA GLU A 148 7.33 -10.33 10.58
C GLU A 148 7.99 -9.62 9.40
N VAL A 149 7.29 -9.51 8.26
CA VAL A 149 7.79 -8.89 7.03
C VAL A 149 7.37 -7.43 6.96
N PHE A 150 6.09 -7.15 7.25
CA PHE A 150 5.54 -5.80 7.10
C PHE A 150 5.53 -5.03 8.42
N ALA A 151 6.12 -3.84 8.42
CA ALA A 151 6.09 -2.91 9.56
C ALA A 151 4.75 -2.18 9.70
N GLY A 152 4.00 -2.06 8.60
CA GLY A 152 2.68 -1.44 8.58
C GLY A 152 1.97 -1.59 7.24
N ILE A 153 0.66 -1.36 7.25
CA ILE A 153 -0.17 -1.37 6.05
C ILE A 153 -1.06 -0.12 5.98
N ALA A 154 -1.44 0.26 4.76
CA ALA A 154 -2.48 1.26 4.49
C ALA A 154 -3.49 0.68 3.49
N SER A 155 -4.70 0.44 3.93
CA SER A 155 -5.76 -0.11 3.10
C SER A 155 -6.71 0.98 2.62
N ILE A 156 -6.87 1.14 1.31
CA ILE A 156 -7.73 2.14 0.69
C ILE A 156 -8.97 1.43 0.13
N GLY A 157 -10.15 1.77 0.65
CA GLY A 157 -11.42 1.18 0.20
C GLY A 157 -11.50 -0.34 0.37
N GLY A 158 -10.78 -0.91 1.35
CA GLY A 158 -10.78 -2.35 1.61
C GLY A 158 -10.69 -2.64 3.11
N PRO A 159 -11.79 -2.56 3.90
CA PRO A 159 -11.76 -2.86 5.33
C PRO A 159 -11.45 -4.34 5.61
N LEU A 160 -11.28 -4.70 6.88
CA LEU A 160 -10.84 -6.04 7.31
C LEU A 160 -11.81 -7.14 6.85
N PRO A 161 -11.38 -8.12 6.00
CA PRO A 161 -12.22 -9.25 5.62
C PRO A 161 -12.55 -10.16 6.82
N ASP A 162 -13.78 -10.71 6.85
CA ASP A 162 -14.23 -11.57 7.94
C ASP A 162 -13.42 -12.87 8.03
N SER A 163 -13.02 -13.46 6.89
CA SER A 163 -12.15 -14.63 6.84
C SER A 163 -10.74 -14.34 7.36
N VAL A 164 -10.15 -13.18 7.01
CA VAL A 164 -8.85 -12.73 7.52
C VAL A 164 -8.91 -12.57 9.04
N LYS A 165 -9.96 -11.93 9.55
CA LYS A 165 -10.22 -11.81 10.99
C LYS A 165 -10.36 -13.17 11.66
N PHE A 166 -11.11 -14.10 11.06
CA PHE A 166 -11.34 -15.44 11.60
C PHE A 166 -10.07 -16.29 11.69
N TYR A 167 -9.20 -16.22 10.67
CA TYR A 167 -7.94 -16.99 10.61
C TYR A 167 -6.75 -16.28 11.27
N HIS A 168 -6.89 -15.03 11.74
CA HIS A 168 -5.80 -14.31 12.39
C HIS A 168 -5.32 -15.02 13.67
N ARG A 169 -4.03 -15.32 13.76
CA ARG A 169 -3.40 -16.01 14.90
C ARG A 169 -2.21 -15.26 15.47
N SER A 170 -1.63 -14.31 14.74
CA SER A 170 -0.48 -13.55 15.23
C SER A 170 -0.88 -12.62 16.37
N ALA A 171 0.00 -12.51 17.38
CA ALA A 171 -0.12 -11.50 18.45
C ALA A 171 0.78 -10.28 18.20
N LYS A 172 1.53 -10.26 17.08
CA LYS A 172 2.47 -9.18 16.79
C LYS A 172 1.73 -7.90 16.43
N LYS A 173 2.06 -6.81 17.12
CA LYS A 173 1.55 -5.48 16.82
C LYS A 173 2.03 -5.01 15.45
N ILE A 174 1.17 -4.37 14.68
CA ILE A 174 1.47 -3.82 13.36
C ILE A 174 0.75 -2.49 13.15
N SER A 175 1.40 -1.52 12.49
CA SER A 175 0.76 -0.24 12.19
C SER A 175 -0.26 -0.38 11.06
N ILE A 176 -1.49 0.13 11.29
CA ILE A 176 -2.62 -0.02 10.37
C ILE A 176 -3.23 1.34 10.06
N MET A 177 -3.30 1.69 8.77
CA MET A 177 -4.12 2.79 8.27
C MET A 177 -5.27 2.21 7.45
N GLN A 178 -6.52 2.54 7.82
CA GLN A 178 -7.71 2.26 7.04
C GLN A 178 -8.26 3.55 6.46
N VAL A 179 -8.54 3.57 5.15
CA VAL A 179 -9.15 4.70 4.46
C VAL A 179 -10.43 4.24 3.76
N SER A 180 -11.54 4.92 3.99
CA SER A 180 -12.84 4.53 3.43
C SER A 180 -13.72 5.76 3.15
N GLY A 181 -14.37 5.78 1.98
CA GLY A 181 -15.41 6.77 1.67
C GLY A 181 -16.74 6.42 2.35
N THR A 182 -17.42 7.42 2.91
CA THR A 182 -18.74 7.17 3.57
C THR A 182 -19.86 6.91 2.58
N GLU A 183 -19.69 7.33 1.31
CA GLU A 183 -20.62 7.10 0.20
C GLU A 183 -20.05 6.12 -0.85
N ASP A 184 -19.13 5.27 -0.40
CA ASP A 184 -18.59 4.19 -1.22
C ASP A 184 -19.70 3.15 -1.48
N ARG A 185 -20.11 3.01 -2.75
CA ARG A 185 -21.16 2.08 -3.18
C ARG A 185 -20.61 0.75 -3.69
N ILE A 186 -19.29 0.59 -3.77
CA ILE A 186 -18.62 -0.64 -4.20
C ILE A 186 -18.19 -1.44 -2.97
N VAL A 187 -17.54 -0.77 -2.01
CA VAL A 187 -17.15 -1.33 -0.73
C VAL A 187 -17.76 -0.50 0.40
N GLU A 188 -18.90 -0.96 0.88
CA GLU A 188 -19.73 -0.21 1.82
C GLU A 188 -18.96 0.16 3.11
N TYR A 189 -19.02 1.43 3.50
CA TYR A 189 -18.42 1.95 4.73
C TYR A 189 -18.88 1.19 5.98
N HIS A 190 -20.15 0.78 5.97
CA HIS A 190 -20.78 0.07 7.09
C HIS A 190 -20.50 -1.45 7.12
N GLY A 191 -19.75 -1.95 6.12
CA GLY A 191 -19.39 -3.36 6.00
C GLY A 191 -20.46 -4.18 5.29
N LYS A 192 -20.10 -5.42 4.95
CA LYS A 192 -20.97 -6.40 4.30
C LYS A 192 -20.88 -7.72 5.04
N SER A 193 -22.00 -8.15 5.59
CA SER A 193 -22.07 -9.41 6.36
C SER A 193 -21.57 -10.60 5.53
N GLY A 194 -20.71 -11.41 6.13
CA GLY A 194 -20.11 -12.58 5.49
C GLY A 194 -18.96 -12.28 4.51
N ALA A 195 -18.58 -11.00 4.35
CA ALA A 195 -17.47 -10.60 3.50
C ALA A 195 -16.44 -9.76 4.24
N TYR A 196 -16.84 -8.62 4.81
CA TYR A 196 -15.91 -7.71 5.49
C TYR A 196 -16.59 -6.84 6.55
N SER A 197 -15.82 -6.48 7.54
CA SER A 197 -16.20 -5.60 8.65
C SER A 197 -16.43 -4.15 8.16
N SER A 198 -17.19 -3.34 8.92
CA SER A 198 -17.25 -1.90 8.66
C SER A 198 -15.89 -1.22 8.86
N ALA A 199 -15.70 -0.02 8.29
CA ALA A 199 -14.49 0.78 8.51
C ALA A 199 -14.22 1.05 10.00
N ILE A 200 -15.27 1.39 10.77
CA ILE A 200 -15.19 1.59 12.21
C ILE A 200 -14.86 0.30 12.97
N SER A 201 -15.47 -0.83 12.60
CA SER A 201 -15.18 -2.14 13.23
C SER A 201 -13.77 -2.60 12.92
N THR A 202 -13.25 -2.33 11.71
CA THR A 202 -11.86 -2.56 11.33
C THR A 202 -10.91 -1.77 12.23
N PHE A 203 -11.15 -0.48 12.43
CA PHE A 203 -10.36 0.36 13.32
C PHE A 203 -10.36 -0.20 14.75
N LYS A 204 -11.55 -0.46 15.32
CA LYS A 204 -11.67 -1.00 16.68
C LYS A 204 -10.96 -2.34 16.85
N TYR A 205 -11.06 -3.23 15.86
CA TYR A 205 -10.37 -4.52 15.86
C TYR A 205 -8.86 -4.35 16.00
N TRP A 206 -8.25 -3.50 15.17
CA TRP A 206 -6.81 -3.31 15.19
C TRP A 206 -6.32 -2.52 16.42
N VAL A 207 -7.14 -1.61 16.97
CA VAL A 207 -6.86 -0.96 18.25
C VAL A 207 -6.78 -2.00 19.37
N ALA A 208 -7.75 -2.90 19.44
CA ALA A 208 -7.78 -3.99 20.44
C ALA A 208 -6.62 -4.97 20.22
N HIS A 209 -6.36 -5.41 18.98
CA HIS A 209 -5.26 -6.30 18.63
C HIS A 209 -3.90 -5.72 19.06
N ASN A 210 -3.65 -4.45 18.79
CA ASN A 210 -2.42 -3.76 19.16
C ASN A 210 -2.35 -3.39 20.66
N LYS A 211 -3.39 -3.74 21.45
CA LYS A 211 -3.52 -3.41 22.88
C LYS A 211 -3.41 -1.89 23.13
N LEU A 212 -4.00 -1.09 22.23
CA LEU A 212 -4.09 0.37 22.36
C LEU A 212 -5.38 0.77 23.08
N SER A 213 -5.38 1.95 23.74
CA SER A 213 -6.54 2.44 24.47
C SER A 213 -7.45 3.27 23.57
N MET A 214 -8.73 2.92 23.50
CA MET A 214 -9.74 3.73 22.80
C MET A 214 -9.89 5.14 23.40
N ASN A 215 -9.59 5.33 24.70
CA ASN A 215 -9.65 6.64 25.36
C ASN A 215 -8.50 7.56 24.91
N ALA A 216 -7.44 7.02 24.31
CA ALA A 216 -6.31 7.78 23.77
C ALA A 216 -6.51 8.17 22.28
N VAL A 217 -7.66 7.88 21.68
CA VAL A 217 -7.94 8.22 20.28
C VAL A 217 -7.98 9.74 20.12
N ARG A 218 -7.17 10.24 19.20
CA ARG A 218 -7.18 11.64 18.78
C ARG A 218 -8.00 11.77 17.50
N ASN A 219 -8.79 12.84 17.43
CA ASN A 219 -9.63 13.15 16.28
C ASN A 219 -9.10 14.41 15.59
N LYS A 220 -9.13 14.43 14.25
CA LYS A 220 -8.81 15.60 13.42
C LYS A 220 -9.75 15.63 12.23
N SER A 221 -10.14 16.82 11.78
CA SER A 221 -10.92 17.02 10.56
C SER A 221 -10.19 17.95 9.60
N LEU A 222 -10.35 17.71 8.30
CA LEU A 222 -9.83 18.53 7.21
C LEU A 222 -11.00 18.84 6.26
N ASN A 223 -11.10 20.07 5.80
CA ASN A 223 -12.04 20.53 4.78
C ASN A 223 -11.48 21.81 4.14
N GLY A 224 -10.34 21.68 3.48
CA GLY A 224 -9.63 22.77 2.80
C GLY A 224 -10.21 23.07 1.43
N ASN A 225 -10.63 22.05 0.71
CA ASN A 225 -11.23 22.16 -0.62
C ASN A 225 -12.75 21.98 -0.58
N LYS A 226 -13.46 23.05 -0.29
CA LYS A 226 -14.94 23.03 -0.23
C LYS A 226 -15.62 22.75 -1.58
N LYS A 227 -14.87 22.77 -2.70
CA LYS A 227 -15.45 22.60 -4.05
C LYS A 227 -15.64 21.14 -4.44
N ASP A 228 -14.91 20.19 -3.83
CA ASP A 228 -15.05 18.76 -4.15
C ASP A 228 -16.25 18.10 -3.45
N GLY A 229 -16.87 18.81 -2.49
CA GLY A 229 -18.06 18.35 -1.76
C GLY A 229 -17.77 17.20 -0.83
N THR A 230 -16.49 17.05 -0.40
CA THR A 230 -16.05 16.07 0.60
C THR A 230 -15.45 16.75 1.82
N SER A 231 -15.16 15.98 2.85
CA SER A 231 -14.30 16.37 3.98
C SER A 231 -13.63 15.12 4.54
N VAL A 232 -12.59 15.31 5.35
CA VAL A 232 -11.81 14.20 5.91
C VAL A 232 -11.94 14.19 7.42
N SER A 233 -12.29 13.04 7.99
CA SER A 233 -12.28 12.79 9.43
C SER A 233 -11.21 11.73 9.74
N ILE A 234 -10.31 12.03 10.66
CA ILE A 234 -9.20 11.15 11.04
C ILE A 234 -9.34 10.77 12.51
N LYS A 235 -9.27 9.48 12.80
CA LYS A 235 -9.10 8.92 14.14
C LYS A 235 -7.74 8.23 14.20
N GLU A 236 -6.90 8.59 15.15
CA GLU A 236 -5.57 7.98 15.33
C GLU A 236 -5.36 7.65 16.81
N VAL A 237 -4.80 6.48 17.05
CA VAL A 237 -4.26 6.09 18.36
C VAL A 237 -2.92 5.40 18.14
N LYS A 238 -1.95 5.69 19.00
CA LYS A 238 -0.59 5.15 18.88
C LYS A 238 0.06 4.89 20.24
N ASP A 239 0.97 3.94 20.26
CA ASP A 239 1.89 3.65 21.36
C ASP A 239 3.22 3.15 20.77
N GLY A 240 4.31 3.86 21.04
CA GLY A 240 5.62 3.59 20.46
C GLY A 240 5.60 3.60 18.92
N LEU A 241 6.00 2.48 18.30
CA LEU A 241 6.02 2.29 16.84
C LEU A 241 4.68 1.76 16.29
N SER A 242 3.73 1.41 17.15
CA SER A 242 2.44 0.89 16.74
C SER A 242 1.40 2.01 16.67
N SER A 243 0.76 2.17 15.52
CA SER A 243 -0.31 3.14 15.30
C SER A 243 -1.48 2.49 14.57
N VAL A 244 -2.71 2.87 14.95
CA VAL A 244 -3.92 2.54 14.20
C VAL A 244 -4.62 3.83 13.84
N MET A 245 -4.89 4.00 12.55
CA MET A 245 -5.51 5.19 11.98
C MET A 245 -6.72 4.80 11.12
N LEU A 246 -7.82 5.51 11.29
CA LEU A 246 -8.96 5.49 10.37
C LEU A 246 -9.11 6.88 9.74
N ILE A 247 -9.09 6.92 8.42
CA ILE A 247 -9.40 8.09 7.61
C ILE A 247 -10.74 7.85 6.94
N SER A 248 -11.76 8.59 7.34
CA SER A 248 -13.08 8.57 6.72
C SER A 248 -13.21 9.77 5.79
N ILE A 249 -13.48 9.52 4.52
CA ILE A 249 -13.75 10.56 3.53
C ILE A 249 -15.27 10.77 3.51
N ASN A 250 -15.73 11.80 4.19
CA ASN A 250 -17.16 12.14 4.25
C ASN A 250 -17.66 12.54 2.87
N ASN A 251 -18.78 11.97 2.42
CA ASN A 251 -19.33 12.06 1.07
C ASN A 251 -18.39 11.52 -0.03
N GLY A 252 -17.27 10.88 0.34
CA GLY A 252 -16.32 10.27 -0.60
C GLY A 252 -16.78 8.90 -1.08
N GLY A 253 -16.36 8.54 -2.30
CA GLY A 253 -16.65 7.26 -2.92
C GLY A 253 -15.47 6.28 -2.86
N HIS A 254 -15.47 5.32 -3.79
CA HIS A 254 -14.46 4.26 -3.93
C HIS A 254 -13.23 4.75 -4.70
N THR A 255 -12.50 5.71 -4.16
CA THR A 255 -11.44 6.40 -4.89
C THR A 255 -10.12 6.40 -4.10
N TRP A 256 -9.03 6.73 -4.80
CA TRP A 256 -7.72 7.01 -4.19
C TRP A 256 -7.64 8.50 -3.87
N PRO A 257 -7.66 8.93 -2.60
CA PRO A 257 -7.68 10.34 -2.23
C PRO A 257 -6.49 11.13 -2.79
N GLY A 258 -6.76 12.32 -3.34
CA GLY A 258 -5.74 13.16 -3.98
C GLY A 258 -5.35 12.74 -5.40
N SER A 259 -5.95 11.67 -5.96
CA SER A 259 -5.76 11.32 -7.37
C SER A 259 -6.72 12.09 -8.28
N ASP A 260 -6.40 12.10 -9.58
CA ASP A 260 -7.37 12.54 -10.59
C ASP A 260 -8.57 11.57 -10.62
N SER A 261 -9.73 12.07 -11.07
CA SER A 261 -10.91 11.23 -11.28
C SER A 261 -10.58 10.17 -12.33
N PHE A 262 -10.44 8.93 -11.88
CA PHE A 262 -10.21 7.79 -12.75
C PHE A 262 -11.53 7.06 -12.96
N ASN A 263 -12.03 7.06 -14.18
CA ASN A 263 -13.26 6.37 -14.52
C ASN A 263 -12.93 5.03 -15.21
N ILE A 264 -13.12 3.94 -14.48
CA ILE A 264 -12.96 2.56 -14.99
C ILE A 264 -14.27 1.98 -15.52
N GLY A 265 -15.22 2.84 -15.91
CA GLY A 265 -16.56 2.43 -16.37
C GLY A 265 -17.58 2.21 -15.25
N TYR A 266 -17.19 2.45 -13.98
CA TYR A 266 -18.07 2.44 -12.82
C TYR A 266 -18.10 3.81 -12.15
N PRO A 267 -19.26 4.25 -11.61
CA PRO A 267 -19.33 5.48 -10.83
C PRO A 267 -18.64 5.27 -9.47
N LEU A 268 -17.37 5.60 -9.41
CA LEU A 268 -16.56 5.45 -8.18
C LEU A 268 -16.95 6.44 -7.08
N GLY A 269 -17.74 7.46 -7.39
CA GLY A 269 -18.12 8.52 -6.46
C GLY A 269 -17.09 9.65 -6.41
N LYS A 270 -17.21 10.51 -5.39
CA LYS A 270 -16.36 11.69 -5.23
C LYS A 270 -14.98 11.32 -4.72
N THR A 271 -13.95 11.99 -5.26
CA THR A 271 -12.58 11.94 -4.77
C THR A 271 -12.29 13.20 -3.95
N THR A 272 -11.75 13.05 -2.75
CA THR A 272 -11.32 14.20 -1.96
C THR A 272 -9.99 14.74 -2.43
N ASN A 273 -9.85 16.07 -2.43
CA ASN A 273 -8.58 16.79 -2.61
C ASN A 273 -8.14 17.51 -1.32
N ASP A 274 -8.79 17.23 -0.19
CA ASP A 274 -8.36 17.72 1.11
C ASP A 274 -7.12 16.99 1.64
N LEU A 275 -6.76 15.86 1.04
CA LEU A 275 -5.69 14.98 1.48
C LEU A 275 -5.00 14.33 0.30
N ASP A 276 -3.69 14.50 0.18
CA ASP A 276 -2.83 13.61 -0.60
C ASP A 276 -2.56 12.35 0.23
N ILE A 277 -3.18 11.24 -0.16
CA ILE A 277 -3.08 10.00 0.60
C ILE A 277 -1.67 9.41 0.56
N ASN A 278 -0.90 9.61 -0.51
CA ASN A 278 0.46 9.10 -0.60
C ASN A 278 1.38 9.77 0.43
N GLU A 279 1.27 11.09 0.58
CA GLU A 279 2.02 11.84 1.59
C GLU A 279 1.57 11.45 3.02
N ALA A 280 0.26 11.28 3.24
CA ALA A 280 -0.26 10.85 4.53
C ALA A 280 0.19 9.43 4.88
N MET A 281 0.17 8.50 3.92
CA MET A 281 0.68 7.12 4.09
C MET A 281 2.17 7.13 4.42
N TRP A 282 2.97 7.89 3.68
CA TRP A 282 4.40 7.95 3.95
C TRP A 282 4.70 8.50 5.34
N ALA A 283 4.06 9.60 5.72
CA ALA A 283 4.18 10.16 7.08
C ALA A 283 3.73 9.19 8.19
N PHE A 284 2.76 8.31 7.88
CA PHE A 284 2.33 7.24 8.78
C PHE A 284 3.36 6.11 8.85
N PHE A 285 3.88 5.65 7.71
CA PHE A 285 4.85 4.56 7.63
C PHE A 285 6.19 4.91 8.29
N GLN A 286 6.66 6.14 8.15
CA GLN A 286 7.89 6.61 8.81
C GLN A 286 7.85 6.49 10.34
N LYS A 287 6.66 6.48 10.96
CA LYS A 287 6.51 6.31 12.42
C LYS A 287 6.54 4.84 12.85
N ALA A 288 6.41 3.89 11.92
CA ALA A 288 6.32 2.46 12.21
C ALA A 288 7.68 1.74 12.26
N PHE A 289 8.77 2.43 11.96
CA PHE A 289 10.12 1.87 12.06
C PHE A 289 11.10 2.90 12.62
N LYS A 290 12.23 2.43 13.10
CA LYS A 290 13.40 3.25 13.46
C LYS A 290 14.57 2.81 12.58
N ASP A 291 15.29 3.78 12.06
CA ASP A 291 16.56 3.57 11.32
C ASP A 291 17.63 2.93 12.19
#